data_05c02dd55774f77d4baf2e855243b490
#
_entry.id   05c02dd55774f77d4baf2e855243b490
#
_cell.length_a   1.000
_cell.length_b   1.000
_cell.length_c   1.000
_cell.angle_alpha   90.00
_cell.angle_beta   90.00
_cell.angle_gamma   90.00
#
_symmetry.space_group_name_H-M   'P 1'
#
loop_
_entity.id
_entity.type
_entity.pdbx_description
1 polymer ?
#
loop_
_entity_poly.entity_id
_entity_poly.type
_entity_poly.pdbx_seq_one_letter_code
_entity_poly.pdbx_strand_id
1 'polypeptide(L)'
;MMAAAMVLAPLGARAELAVAANDGKQLLAGETAHLMPDSVAVLDLAASPVRVVGRVNAPASMIGSPNAVAVARDQSFAIVTAAQKHNPADPLNPVSDDKVSVIDLADPANPKLLQTVKAGPNAAGVTLNRAGTLALVAARDEGAIYAFTVANKKLTAAGKVTLGKGTAPADVVFAPDGRHAYAVAWDAGKLFELSVDGARVTRTGRELVTGRSAYGAVVTPDGRWLISTNVGGTGADQTGSVTVTDLRTLTLASVTRAGKTPEHVLLSPDGRHVAVVLANGAATSRTDPAWNRVVGLFKVYVLENGRLKEVARADTCHWAQGAAWNANGTLLFQQCAAERELIGFRFDGKTLVRDKAITLPFAARPGAIATAHSR
;
A
#
# COMPACT_ATOMS: atom_id res chain seq x y z
N MET A 1 -60.21 -11.64 0.46
CA MET A 1 -59.00 -10.99 0.98
C MET A 1 -57.80 -11.73 0.37
N MET A 2 -57.18 -11.12 -0.63
CA MET A 2 -55.94 -11.64 -1.26
C MET A 2 -54.73 -11.01 -0.51
N ALA A 3 -53.93 -11.85 0.11
CA ALA A 3 -52.67 -11.39 0.74
C ALA A 3 -51.61 -11.24 -0.34
N ALA A 4 -51.15 -10.01 -0.53
CA ALA A 4 -50.01 -9.74 -1.43
C ALA A 4 -48.72 -10.19 -0.73
N ALA A 5 -48.07 -11.21 -1.24
CA ALA A 5 -46.74 -11.60 -0.83
C ALA A 5 -45.73 -10.55 -1.34
N MET A 6 -45.16 -9.79 -0.42
CA MET A 6 -44.02 -8.90 -0.71
C MET A 6 -42.78 -9.76 -0.94
N VAL A 7 -42.36 -9.91 -2.18
CA VAL A 7 -41.07 -10.52 -2.54
C VAL A 7 -39.99 -9.52 -2.18
N LEU A 8 -39.33 -9.74 -1.04
CA LEU A 8 -38.08 -9.05 -0.71
C LEU A 8 -37.02 -9.50 -1.73
N ALA A 9 -36.64 -8.59 -2.62
CA ALA A 9 -35.48 -8.79 -3.47
C ALA A 9 -34.26 -9.01 -2.56
N PRO A 10 -33.35 -9.97 -2.87
CA PRO A 10 -32.14 -10.15 -2.10
C PRO A 10 -31.33 -8.84 -2.16
N LEU A 11 -30.99 -8.31 -1.01
CA LEU A 11 -29.97 -7.24 -0.90
C LEU A 11 -28.73 -7.76 -1.63
N GLY A 12 -28.48 -7.25 -2.84
CA GLY A 12 -27.28 -7.60 -3.59
C GLY A 12 -26.07 -7.42 -2.70
N ALA A 13 -25.21 -8.42 -2.61
CA ALA A 13 -23.96 -8.33 -1.88
C ALA A 13 -23.24 -7.05 -2.36
N ARG A 14 -22.98 -6.12 -1.42
CA ARG A 14 -22.29 -4.88 -1.74
C ARG A 14 -20.91 -5.25 -2.29
N ALA A 15 -20.53 -4.65 -3.44
CA ALA A 15 -19.22 -4.88 -4.03
C ALA A 15 -18.12 -4.58 -3.01
N GLU A 16 -17.12 -5.44 -2.95
CA GLU A 16 -15.91 -5.20 -2.18
C GLU A 16 -14.86 -4.64 -3.12
N LEU A 17 -14.61 -3.33 -3.04
CA LEU A 17 -13.74 -2.66 -3.97
C LEU A 17 -12.29 -2.69 -3.50
N ALA A 18 -11.40 -3.03 -4.45
CA ALA A 18 -9.99 -2.70 -4.37
C ALA A 18 -9.61 -1.69 -5.45
N VAL A 19 -8.68 -0.81 -5.14
CA VAL A 19 -8.16 0.19 -6.06
C VAL A 19 -6.68 -0.07 -6.29
N ALA A 20 -6.31 -0.32 -7.56
CA ALA A 20 -4.95 -0.63 -7.99
C ALA A 20 -4.38 0.53 -8.82
N ALA A 21 -3.26 1.08 -8.38
CA ALA A 21 -2.49 2.09 -9.11
C ALA A 21 -1.48 1.39 -10.02
N ASN A 22 -1.45 1.79 -11.31
CA ASN A 22 -0.66 1.15 -12.34
C ASN A 22 0.22 2.18 -13.06
N ASP A 23 1.51 1.95 -13.07
CA ASP A 23 2.55 2.78 -13.67
C ASP A 23 2.75 2.42 -15.15
N GLY A 24 2.47 3.36 -16.04
CA GLY A 24 2.63 3.18 -17.48
C GLY A 24 4.01 3.57 -18.03
N LYS A 25 4.86 4.18 -17.21
CA LYS A 25 6.15 4.75 -17.61
C LYS A 25 7.36 3.93 -17.19
N GLN A 26 7.23 3.07 -16.14
CA GLN A 26 8.37 2.30 -15.66
C GLN A 26 8.78 1.23 -16.65
N LEU A 27 10.02 1.27 -17.08
CA LEU A 27 10.63 0.25 -17.92
C LEU A 27 11.46 -0.73 -17.08
N LEU A 28 11.51 -1.98 -17.53
CA LEU A 28 12.47 -2.97 -17.05
C LEU A 28 13.69 -3.00 -17.97
N ALA A 29 14.82 -3.47 -17.46
CA ALA A 29 16.02 -3.64 -18.26
C ALA A 29 15.73 -4.53 -19.50
N GLY A 30 16.13 -4.04 -20.68
CA GLY A 30 15.89 -4.71 -21.97
C GLY A 30 14.53 -4.43 -22.63
N GLU A 31 13.65 -3.67 -22.00
CA GLU A 31 12.41 -3.22 -22.63
C GLU A 31 12.64 -1.96 -23.49
N THR A 32 11.94 -1.91 -24.62
CA THR A 32 11.85 -0.69 -25.43
C THR A 32 10.77 0.23 -24.88
N ALA A 33 10.95 1.56 -25.05
CA ALA A 33 10.04 2.56 -24.50
C ALA A 33 8.66 2.49 -25.18
N HIS A 34 7.73 1.76 -24.59
CA HIS A 34 6.31 1.89 -24.84
C HIS A 34 5.69 2.62 -23.64
N LEU A 35 5.69 3.97 -23.71
CA LEU A 35 5.03 4.76 -22.68
C LEU A 35 3.51 4.57 -22.81
N MET A 36 2.91 4.02 -21.78
CA MET A 36 1.47 3.96 -21.61
C MET A 36 1.03 5.02 -20.60
N PRO A 37 -0.20 5.50 -20.66
CA PRO A 37 -0.74 6.31 -19.59
C PRO A 37 -0.72 5.55 -18.25
N ASP A 38 -0.35 6.25 -17.18
CA ASP A 38 -0.62 5.77 -15.83
C ASP A 38 -2.13 5.60 -15.65
N SER A 39 -2.55 4.62 -14.87
CA SER A 39 -3.96 4.32 -14.67
C SER A 39 -4.27 3.83 -13.25
N VAL A 40 -5.52 4.01 -12.88
CA VAL A 40 -6.11 3.41 -11.69
C VAL A 40 -7.19 2.43 -12.11
N ALA A 41 -7.09 1.19 -11.67
CA ALA A 41 -8.09 0.15 -11.89
C ALA A 41 -8.90 -0.08 -10.63
N VAL A 42 -10.21 -0.26 -10.78
CA VAL A 42 -11.14 -0.64 -9.72
C VAL A 42 -11.50 -2.11 -9.91
N LEU A 43 -11.32 -2.89 -8.85
CA LEU A 43 -11.62 -4.32 -8.84
C LEU A 43 -12.79 -4.60 -7.92
N ASP A 44 -13.60 -5.59 -8.27
CA ASP A 44 -14.59 -6.20 -7.39
C ASP A 44 -14.04 -7.53 -6.87
N LEU A 45 -13.65 -7.54 -5.59
CA LEU A 45 -13.07 -8.71 -4.93
C LEU A 45 -14.16 -9.70 -4.47
N ALA A 46 -15.43 -9.28 -4.37
CA ALA A 46 -16.56 -10.15 -4.04
C ALA A 46 -17.08 -10.90 -5.28
N ALA A 47 -16.72 -10.46 -6.48
CA ALA A 47 -17.11 -11.14 -7.71
C ALA A 47 -16.44 -12.52 -7.83
N SER A 48 -17.15 -13.45 -8.43
CA SER A 48 -16.62 -14.79 -8.76
C SER A 48 -16.76 -15.06 -10.26
N PRO A 49 -15.68 -14.98 -11.03
CA PRO A 49 -14.29 -14.69 -10.63
C PRO A 49 -14.07 -13.22 -10.25
N VAL A 50 -13.06 -12.93 -9.41
CA VAL A 50 -12.57 -11.58 -9.16
C VAL A 50 -12.25 -10.87 -10.47
N ARG A 51 -12.64 -9.61 -10.63
CA ARG A 51 -12.51 -8.90 -11.92
C ARG A 51 -12.22 -7.41 -11.75
N VAL A 52 -11.63 -6.84 -12.78
CA VAL A 52 -11.57 -5.39 -12.95
C VAL A 52 -12.93 -4.91 -13.44
N VAL A 53 -13.54 -3.97 -12.73
CA VAL A 53 -14.87 -3.41 -13.07
C VAL A 53 -14.78 -2.06 -13.76
N GLY A 54 -13.72 -1.29 -13.51
CA GLY A 54 -13.53 0.02 -14.14
C GLY A 54 -12.06 0.45 -14.18
N ARG A 55 -11.76 1.45 -15.00
CA ARG A 55 -10.42 2.07 -15.10
C ARG A 55 -10.55 3.56 -15.41
N VAL A 56 -9.57 4.33 -14.91
CA VAL A 56 -9.42 5.76 -15.23
C VAL A 56 -7.93 6.09 -15.38
N ASN A 57 -7.57 6.97 -16.30
CA ASN A 57 -6.22 7.49 -16.40
C ASN A 57 -5.99 8.49 -15.26
N ALA A 58 -4.98 8.25 -14.46
CA ALA A 58 -4.56 9.11 -13.35
C ALA A 58 -3.07 8.89 -13.06
N PRO A 59 -2.34 9.92 -12.62
CA PRO A 59 -0.95 9.76 -12.19
C PRO A 59 -0.80 8.66 -11.17
N ALA A 60 0.15 7.77 -11.39
CA ALA A 60 0.53 6.67 -10.52
C ALA A 60 2.02 6.41 -10.64
N SER A 61 2.60 5.69 -9.69
CA SER A 61 4.00 5.30 -9.72
C SER A 61 4.18 3.94 -9.09
N MET A 62 4.99 3.10 -9.70
CA MET A 62 5.40 1.84 -9.11
C MET A 62 6.54 2.04 -8.10
N ILE A 63 7.47 2.93 -8.41
CA ILE A 63 8.52 3.35 -7.48
C ILE A 63 7.93 4.37 -6.51
N GLY A 64 8.17 4.19 -5.22
CA GLY A 64 7.70 5.08 -4.16
C GLY A 64 7.32 4.27 -2.94
N SER A 65 6.11 3.81 -2.86
CA SER A 65 5.63 2.95 -1.76
C SER A 65 4.47 2.09 -2.27
N PRO A 66 4.41 0.81 -1.89
CA PRO A 66 3.22 -0.02 -2.14
C PRO A 66 1.98 0.50 -1.42
N ASN A 67 2.14 1.47 -0.53
CA ASN A 67 1.09 2.19 0.20
C ASN A 67 0.67 3.51 -0.48
N ALA A 68 0.84 3.64 -1.81
CA ALA A 68 0.48 4.80 -2.60
C ALA A 68 -1.03 4.93 -2.89
N VAL A 69 -1.87 4.09 -2.30
CA VAL A 69 -3.33 4.12 -2.44
C VAL A 69 -4.00 4.07 -1.07
N ALA A 70 -5.00 4.93 -0.85
CA ALA A 70 -5.89 4.87 0.30
C ALA A 70 -7.35 4.91 -0.17
N VAL A 71 -8.18 3.96 0.27
CA VAL A 71 -9.61 3.87 -0.06
C VAL A 71 -10.43 4.32 1.13
N ALA A 72 -11.41 5.19 0.89
CA ALA A 72 -12.35 5.61 1.93
C ALA A 72 -13.17 4.41 2.45
N ARG A 73 -13.49 4.39 3.74
CA ARG A 73 -14.20 3.25 4.38
C ARG A 73 -15.57 2.96 3.77
N ASP A 74 -16.24 3.98 3.29
CA ASP A 74 -17.52 3.86 2.59
C ASP A 74 -17.36 3.46 1.12
N GLN A 75 -16.14 3.30 0.65
CA GLN A 75 -15.76 2.98 -0.73
C GLN A 75 -16.24 4.04 -1.74
N SER A 76 -16.48 5.29 -1.32
CA SER A 76 -17.00 6.34 -2.20
C SER A 76 -15.91 7.03 -3.02
N PHE A 77 -14.65 6.99 -2.56
CA PHE A 77 -13.49 7.54 -3.27
C PHE A 77 -12.19 6.86 -2.84
N ALA A 78 -11.15 7.08 -3.62
CA ALA A 78 -9.77 6.72 -3.27
C ALA A 78 -8.83 7.91 -3.50
N ILE A 79 -7.69 7.90 -2.78
CA ILE A 79 -6.57 8.81 -2.99
C ILE A 79 -5.40 7.99 -3.51
N VAL A 80 -4.74 8.49 -4.56
CA VAL A 80 -3.58 7.85 -5.20
C VAL A 80 -2.45 8.87 -5.28
N THR A 81 -1.25 8.48 -4.86
CA THR A 81 -0.03 9.28 -5.00
C THR A 81 0.81 8.80 -6.17
N ALA A 82 1.58 9.71 -6.76
CA ALA A 82 2.58 9.41 -7.77
C ALA A 82 3.93 9.97 -7.32
N ALA A 83 4.84 9.08 -6.92
CA ALA A 83 6.17 9.46 -6.44
C ALA A 83 7.11 9.84 -7.58
N GLN A 84 6.87 9.34 -8.79
CA GLN A 84 7.71 9.57 -9.96
C GLN A 84 6.88 9.86 -11.20
N LYS A 85 7.48 10.60 -12.13
CA LYS A 85 6.96 10.90 -13.47
C LYS A 85 7.99 10.56 -14.54
N HIS A 86 7.53 10.45 -15.76
CA HIS A 86 8.38 10.25 -16.94
C HIS A 86 9.46 11.32 -17.04
N ASN A 87 10.67 10.90 -17.36
CA ASN A 87 11.80 11.73 -17.69
C ASN A 87 12.04 11.67 -19.21
N PRO A 88 11.69 12.72 -19.99
CA PRO A 88 11.88 12.69 -21.44
C PRO A 88 13.35 12.60 -21.88
N ALA A 89 14.28 13.07 -21.03
CA ALA A 89 15.70 13.02 -21.32
C ALA A 89 16.33 11.64 -21.07
N ASP A 90 15.73 10.86 -20.17
CA ASP A 90 16.18 9.52 -19.80
C ASP A 90 14.98 8.65 -19.37
N PRO A 91 14.32 7.97 -20.31
CA PRO A 91 13.12 7.17 -20.02
C PRO A 91 13.33 6.00 -19.06
N LEU A 92 14.58 5.54 -18.90
CA LEU A 92 14.92 4.46 -17.95
C LEU A 92 15.00 4.96 -16.50
N ASN A 93 15.17 6.27 -16.30
CA ASN A 93 15.32 6.89 -14.99
C ASN A 93 14.23 7.95 -14.76
N PRO A 94 13.02 7.58 -14.33
CA PRO A 94 11.97 8.52 -13.94
C PRO A 94 12.47 9.51 -12.89
N VAL A 95 11.87 10.69 -12.85
CA VAL A 95 12.20 11.76 -11.89
C VAL A 95 11.05 11.95 -10.88
N SER A 96 11.34 12.58 -9.74
CA SER A 96 10.36 12.86 -8.69
C SER A 96 9.11 13.55 -9.21
N ASP A 97 7.95 13.09 -8.77
CA ASP A 97 6.64 13.73 -8.93
C ASP A 97 6.04 14.09 -7.56
N ASP A 98 5.07 14.99 -7.58
CA ASP A 98 4.46 15.55 -6.37
C ASP A 98 2.92 15.37 -6.35
N LYS A 99 2.37 14.53 -7.25
CA LYS A 99 0.93 14.46 -7.49
C LYS A 99 0.19 13.56 -6.51
N VAL A 100 -0.96 14.06 -6.09
CA VAL A 100 -1.95 13.35 -5.26
C VAL A 100 -3.31 13.49 -5.94
N SER A 101 -3.89 12.38 -6.36
CA SER A 101 -5.12 12.33 -7.14
C SER A 101 -6.27 11.76 -6.33
N VAL A 102 -7.49 12.31 -6.51
CA VAL A 102 -8.72 11.77 -5.94
C VAL A 102 -9.53 11.09 -7.04
N ILE A 103 -9.88 9.85 -6.82
CA ILE A 103 -10.66 9.01 -7.73
C ILE A 103 -12.06 8.81 -7.14
N ASP A 104 -13.09 9.18 -7.86
CA ASP A 104 -14.49 8.89 -7.52
C ASP A 104 -14.81 7.44 -7.81
N LEU A 105 -15.42 6.77 -6.83
CA LEU A 105 -15.84 5.37 -6.89
C LEU A 105 -17.37 5.23 -6.79
N ALA A 106 -18.14 6.31 -6.90
CA ALA A 106 -19.60 6.27 -6.82
C ALA A 106 -20.22 5.34 -7.89
N ASP A 107 -19.59 5.31 -9.07
CA ASP A 107 -19.82 4.29 -10.10
C ASP A 107 -18.50 3.56 -10.34
N PRO A 108 -18.28 2.38 -9.72
CA PRO A 108 -17.03 1.64 -9.86
C PRO A 108 -16.73 1.18 -11.28
N ALA A 109 -17.75 1.07 -12.14
CA ALA A 109 -17.57 0.70 -13.55
C ALA A 109 -17.06 1.90 -14.38
N ASN A 110 -17.34 3.13 -13.96
CA ASN A 110 -16.92 4.37 -14.61
C ASN A 110 -16.23 5.32 -13.60
N PRO A 111 -15.11 4.92 -13.00
CA PRO A 111 -14.41 5.75 -12.01
C PRO A 111 -13.93 7.05 -12.67
N LYS A 112 -13.88 8.15 -11.89
CA LYS A 112 -13.50 9.46 -12.42
C LYS A 112 -12.36 10.06 -11.61
N LEU A 113 -11.40 10.66 -12.30
CA LEU A 113 -10.42 11.55 -11.69
C LEU A 113 -11.10 12.88 -11.35
N LEU A 114 -11.33 13.15 -10.06
CA LEU A 114 -12.00 14.37 -9.61
C LEU A 114 -11.04 15.55 -9.45
N GLN A 115 -9.82 15.27 -8.96
CA GLN A 115 -8.86 16.31 -8.62
C GLN A 115 -7.45 15.73 -8.61
N THR A 116 -6.46 16.55 -8.97
CA THR A 116 -5.05 16.31 -8.70
C THR A 116 -4.49 17.54 -8.00
N VAL A 117 -3.91 17.34 -6.82
CA VAL A 117 -3.19 18.36 -6.05
C VAL A 117 -1.72 18.00 -5.95
N LYS A 118 -0.92 18.90 -5.37
CA LYS A 118 0.50 18.69 -5.12
C LYS A 118 0.75 18.49 -3.63
N ALA A 119 1.55 17.47 -3.31
CA ALA A 119 2.27 17.38 -2.04
C ALA A 119 3.74 17.79 -2.26
N GLY A 120 4.66 17.36 -1.43
CA GLY A 120 6.09 17.53 -1.68
C GLY A 120 6.64 16.50 -2.69
N PRO A 121 7.84 16.72 -3.22
CA PRO A 121 8.45 15.85 -4.21
C PRO A 121 8.64 14.43 -3.67
N ASN A 122 8.49 13.45 -4.54
CA ASN A 122 8.43 12.02 -4.27
C ASN A 122 7.28 11.70 -3.29
N ALA A 123 6.04 12.06 -3.70
CA ALA A 123 4.81 11.78 -2.96
C ALA A 123 4.57 10.25 -2.92
N ALA A 124 4.91 9.63 -1.80
CA ALA A 124 4.96 8.17 -1.62
C ALA A 124 3.71 7.62 -0.90
N GLY A 125 3.84 7.13 0.32
CA GLY A 125 2.72 6.56 1.07
C GLY A 125 1.64 7.59 1.40
N VAL A 126 0.36 7.15 1.32
CA VAL A 126 -0.81 7.95 1.67
C VAL A 126 -1.74 7.18 2.60
N THR A 127 -2.32 7.89 3.56
CA THR A 127 -3.33 7.32 4.47
C THR A 127 -4.49 8.28 4.67
N LEU A 128 -5.66 7.71 4.97
CA LEU A 128 -6.87 8.43 5.38
C LEU A 128 -7.16 8.14 6.85
N ASN A 129 -7.59 9.15 7.60
CA ASN A 129 -8.15 8.89 8.92
C ASN A 129 -9.46 8.09 8.80
N ARG A 130 -9.87 7.46 9.90
CA ARG A 130 -11.05 6.60 9.92
C ARG A 130 -12.35 7.29 9.44
N ALA A 131 -12.46 8.60 9.65
CA ALA A 131 -13.61 9.40 9.23
C ALA A 131 -13.56 9.80 7.74
N GLY A 132 -12.43 9.60 7.04
CA GLY A 132 -12.23 10.02 5.67
C GLY A 132 -12.14 11.54 5.49
N THR A 133 -11.82 12.29 6.56
CA THR A 133 -11.82 13.77 6.59
C THR A 133 -10.42 14.39 6.58
N LEU A 134 -9.39 13.58 6.81
CA LEU A 134 -7.99 14.00 6.81
C LEU A 134 -7.14 12.94 6.10
N ALA A 135 -6.33 13.39 5.15
CA ALA A 135 -5.32 12.57 4.47
C ALA A 135 -3.92 13.05 4.83
N LEU A 136 -2.99 12.10 5.01
CA LEU A 136 -1.56 12.37 5.18
C LEU A 136 -0.79 11.73 4.04
N VAL A 137 0.21 12.44 3.52
CA VAL A 137 1.06 12.00 2.40
C VAL A 137 2.54 12.17 2.79
N ALA A 138 3.31 11.11 2.64
CA ALA A 138 4.75 11.15 2.82
C ALA A 138 5.44 11.74 1.58
N ALA A 139 6.24 12.81 1.77
CA ALA A 139 7.06 13.45 0.74
C ALA A 139 8.53 13.14 1.00
N ARG A 140 9.06 12.14 0.31
CA ARG A 140 10.38 11.54 0.61
C ARG A 140 11.53 12.52 0.45
N ASP A 141 11.60 13.21 -0.68
CA ASP A 141 12.77 14.04 -1.02
C ASP A 141 12.84 15.29 -0.14
N GLU A 142 11.69 15.77 0.35
CA GLU A 142 11.63 16.92 1.26
C GLU A 142 11.82 16.53 2.73
N GLY A 143 11.58 15.26 3.08
CA GLY A 143 11.60 14.82 4.48
C GLY A 143 10.42 15.38 5.28
N ALA A 144 9.21 15.36 4.70
CA ALA A 144 8.01 15.95 5.29
C ALA A 144 6.77 15.06 5.11
N ILE A 145 5.76 15.28 5.97
CA ILE A 145 4.41 14.72 5.84
C ILE A 145 3.46 15.87 5.53
N TYR A 146 2.76 15.79 4.41
CA TYR A 146 1.73 16.74 4.00
C TYR A 146 0.37 16.32 4.54
N ALA A 147 -0.40 17.29 5.02
CA ALA A 147 -1.76 17.11 5.51
C ALA A 147 -2.77 17.79 4.59
N PHE A 148 -3.87 17.09 4.29
CA PHE A 148 -4.98 17.60 3.50
C PHE A 148 -6.29 17.30 4.22
N THR A 149 -7.14 18.32 4.40
CA THR A 149 -8.54 18.07 4.75
C THR A 149 -9.29 17.50 3.56
N VAL A 150 -10.25 16.62 3.83
CA VAL A 150 -11.09 15.99 2.82
C VAL A 150 -12.54 16.35 3.07
N ALA A 151 -13.17 17.02 2.12
CA ALA A 151 -14.59 17.35 2.14
C ALA A 151 -15.17 17.20 0.74
N ASN A 152 -16.33 16.56 0.61
CA ASN A 152 -16.98 16.32 -0.68
C ASN A 152 -16.04 15.71 -1.73
N LYS A 153 -15.21 14.73 -1.31
CA LYS A 153 -14.20 14.07 -2.16
C LYS A 153 -13.16 15.04 -2.74
N LYS A 154 -12.86 16.15 -2.06
CA LYS A 154 -11.85 17.13 -2.45
C LYS A 154 -10.80 17.27 -1.36
N LEU A 155 -9.54 17.37 -1.78
CA LEU A 155 -8.39 17.65 -0.94
C LEU A 155 -8.13 19.16 -0.88
N THR A 156 -7.98 19.68 0.33
CA THR A 156 -7.52 21.05 0.57
C THR A 156 -6.29 20.99 1.46
N ALA A 157 -5.20 21.65 1.05
CA ALA A 157 -3.96 21.66 1.83
C ALA A 157 -4.21 22.23 3.23
N ALA A 158 -3.79 21.50 4.27
CA ALA A 158 -3.92 21.87 5.67
C ALA A 158 -2.57 22.14 6.35
N GLY A 159 -1.46 21.95 5.62
CA GLY A 159 -0.13 22.18 6.11
C GLY A 159 0.81 21.00 5.88
N LYS A 160 2.00 21.09 6.48
CA LYS A 160 2.99 20.01 6.47
C LYS A 160 3.76 19.93 7.79
N VAL A 161 4.28 18.76 8.09
CA VAL A 161 5.16 18.48 9.22
C VAL A 161 6.53 18.11 8.67
N THR A 162 7.55 18.91 8.97
CA THR A 162 8.93 18.61 8.59
C THR A 162 9.53 17.61 9.57
N LEU A 163 9.98 16.46 9.06
CA LEU A 163 10.71 15.45 9.83
C LEU A 163 12.22 15.72 9.84
N GLY A 164 12.71 16.33 8.77
CA GLY A 164 14.09 16.72 8.57
C GLY A 164 14.62 16.29 7.21
N LYS A 165 15.53 17.07 6.64
CA LYS A 165 16.22 16.76 5.39
C LYS A 165 16.97 15.42 5.52
N GLY A 166 16.86 14.56 4.52
CA GLY A 166 17.54 13.26 4.50
C GLY A 166 16.85 12.19 5.35
N THR A 167 15.63 12.42 5.89
CA THR A 167 14.87 11.38 6.59
C THR A 167 14.18 10.42 5.62
N ALA A 168 13.75 10.92 4.46
CA ALA A 168 13.03 10.19 3.40
C ALA A 168 11.84 9.38 3.93
N PRO A 169 10.76 10.02 4.44
CA PRO A 169 9.58 9.29 4.87
C PRO A 169 8.97 8.52 3.69
N ALA A 170 8.83 7.20 3.85
CA ALA A 170 8.29 6.33 2.83
C ALA A 170 6.79 6.10 3.01
N ASP A 171 6.34 6.08 4.25
CA ASP A 171 4.95 5.80 4.60
C ASP A 171 4.51 6.58 5.85
N VAL A 172 3.18 6.72 5.97
CA VAL A 172 2.53 7.31 7.14
C VAL A 172 1.22 6.57 7.41
N VAL A 173 0.91 6.31 8.68
CA VAL A 173 -0.29 5.58 9.08
C VAL A 173 -0.93 6.24 10.29
N PHE A 174 -2.27 6.34 10.31
CA PHE A 174 -3.02 6.79 11.48
C PHE A 174 -3.10 5.69 12.55
N ALA A 175 -3.05 6.10 13.81
CA ALA A 175 -3.55 5.27 14.90
C ALA A 175 -5.08 5.25 14.89
N PRO A 176 -5.71 4.17 15.38
CA PRO A 176 -7.17 4.06 15.47
C PRO A 176 -7.84 5.13 16.35
N ASP A 177 -7.08 5.74 17.26
CA ASP A 177 -7.56 6.80 18.15
C ASP A 177 -7.84 8.14 17.42
N GLY A 178 -7.38 8.26 16.17
CA GLY A 178 -7.50 9.47 15.35
C GLY A 178 -6.72 10.69 15.86
N ARG A 179 -5.96 10.54 16.94
CA ARG A 179 -5.16 11.61 17.58
C ARG A 179 -3.67 11.46 17.36
N HIS A 180 -3.25 10.29 16.87
CA HIS A 180 -1.86 10.03 16.55
C HIS A 180 -1.73 9.49 15.11
N ALA A 181 -0.59 9.77 14.51
CA ALA A 181 -0.13 9.13 13.29
C ALA A 181 1.37 8.83 13.42
N TYR A 182 1.85 7.92 12.59
CA TYR A 182 3.25 7.47 12.63
C TYR A 182 3.82 7.47 11.23
N ALA A 183 4.96 8.13 11.05
CA ALA A 183 5.70 8.14 9.78
C ALA A 183 6.92 7.25 9.90
N VAL A 184 7.11 6.32 8.95
CA VAL A 184 8.34 5.54 8.82
C VAL A 184 9.23 6.16 7.75
N ALA A 185 10.50 6.35 8.10
CA ALA A 185 11.44 7.08 7.28
C ALA A 185 12.61 6.19 6.85
N TRP A 186 12.77 6.05 5.55
CA TRP A 186 13.71 5.14 4.90
C TRP A 186 15.16 5.42 5.26
N ASP A 187 15.66 6.64 4.98
CA ASP A 187 17.07 6.97 5.20
C ASP A 187 17.40 7.13 6.68
N ALA A 188 16.43 7.62 7.48
CA ALA A 188 16.62 7.73 8.92
C ALA A 188 16.54 6.38 9.64
N GLY A 189 15.89 5.36 9.06
CA GLY A 189 15.63 4.07 9.73
C GLY A 189 14.78 4.23 10.98
N LYS A 190 13.87 5.21 11.00
CA LYS A 190 13.12 5.64 12.18
C LYS A 190 11.61 5.66 11.96
N LEU A 191 10.92 5.52 13.07
CA LEU A 191 9.51 5.85 13.26
C LEU A 191 9.42 7.22 13.96
N PHE A 192 8.60 8.13 13.43
CA PHE A 192 8.28 9.42 14.04
C PHE A 192 6.82 9.44 14.47
N GLU A 193 6.57 9.81 15.72
CA GLU A 193 5.20 10.00 16.23
C GLU A 193 4.72 11.42 15.90
N LEU A 194 3.48 11.50 15.41
CA LEU A 194 2.78 12.73 15.08
C LEU A 194 1.52 12.85 15.93
N SER A 195 1.24 14.05 16.43
CA SER A 195 -0.01 14.41 17.07
C SER A 195 -0.97 14.98 16.04
N VAL A 196 -2.23 14.59 16.11
CA VAL A 196 -3.32 15.00 15.21
C VAL A 196 -4.42 15.67 16.04
N ASP A 197 -4.69 16.94 15.78
CA ASP A 197 -5.76 17.72 16.38
C ASP A 197 -6.58 18.37 15.26
N GLY A 198 -7.71 17.75 14.90
CA GLY A 198 -8.46 18.14 13.71
C GLY A 198 -7.60 18.05 12.45
N ALA A 199 -7.39 19.17 11.77
CA ALA A 199 -6.53 19.26 10.59
C ALA A 199 -5.07 19.59 10.91
N ARG A 200 -4.78 19.95 12.17
CA ARG A 200 -3.42 20.30 12.62
C ARG A 200 -2.65 19.04 12.94
N VAL A 201 -1.53 18.86 12.27
CA VAL A 201 -0.60 17.74 12.50
C VAL A 201 0.76 18.30 12.91
N THR A 202 1.36 17.77 13.97
CA THR A 202 2.64 18.22 14.50
C THR A 202 3.48 17.04 14.98
N ARG A 203 4.82 17.21 15.06
CA ARG A 203 5.68 16.23 15.73
C ARG A 203 5.48 16.29 17.24
N THR A 204 5.40 15.12 17.88
CA THR A 204 5.43 15.03 19.36
C THR A 204 6.85 15.15 19.91
N GLY A 205 7.87 14.99 19.09
CA GLY A 205 9.25 14.85 19.51
C GLY A 205 9.66 13.42 19.86
N ARG A 206 8.70 12.49 19.96
CA ARG A 206 9.00 11.06 20.19
C ARG A 206 9.35 10.38 18.87
N GLU A 207 10.43 9.61 18.87
CA GLU A 207 10.90 8.85 17.71
C GLU A 207 11.57 7.55 18.15
N LEU A 208 11.64 6.56 17.27
CA LEU A 208 12.23 5.26 17.55
C LEU A 208 13.01 4.74 16.33
N VAL A 209 14.22 4.24 16.55
CA VAL A 209 14.96 3.51 15.54
C VAL A 209 14.30 2.14 15.37
N THR A 210 13.78 1.84 14.17
CA THR A 210 13.11 0.57 13.86
C THR A 210 14.03 -0.39 13.12
N GLY A 211 14.82 0.11 12.20
CA GLY A 211 15.74 -0.69 11.40
C GLY A 211 16.13 0.04 10.12
N ARG A 212 17.10 -0.54 9.42
CA ARG A 212 17.64 0.06 8.19
C ARG A 212 16.60 0.04 7.07
N SER A 213 16.40 1.19 6.43
CA SER A 213 15.46 1.38 5.31
C SER A 213 14.01 1.04 5.70
N ALA A 214 13.49 1.71 6.75
CA ALA A 214 12.11 1.56 7.20
C ALA A 214 11.14 1.98 6.08
N TYR A 215 10.14 1.14 5.74
CA TYR A 215 9.39 1.32 4.49
C TYR A 215 7.88 1.34 4.66
N GLY A 216 7.24 0.24 4.98
CA GLY A 216 5.80 0.16 5.18
C GLY A 216 5.41 0.01 6.65
N ALA A 217 4.22 0.47 7.03
CA ALA A 217 3.71 0.32 8.38
C ALA A 217 2.20 0.08 8.43
N VAL A 218 1.76 -0.65 9.46
CA VAL A 218 0.36 -0.82 9.84
C VAL A 218 0.22 -0.73 11.36
N VAL A 219 -0.94 -0.26 11.83
CA VAL A 219 -1.28 -0.22 13.27
C VAL A 219 -2.41 -1.19 13.54
N THR A 220 -2.29 -1.98 14.62
CA THR A 220 -3.36 -2.92 15.02
C THR A 220 -4.65 -2.19 15.39
N PRO A 221 -5.83 -2.81 15.22
CA PRO A 221 -7.12 -2.17 15.49
C PRO A 221 -7.31 -1.70 16.94
N ASP A 222 -6.60 -2.32 17.89
CA ASP A 222 -6.57 -1.93 19.31
C ASP A 222 -5.63 -0.73 19.60
N GLY A 223 -4.90 -0.26 18.57
CA GLY A 223 -3.95 0.84 18.68
C GLY A 223 -2.69 0.52 19.48
N ARG A 224 -2.47 -0.74 19.85
CA ARG A 224 -1.34 -1.12 20.71
C ARG A 224 -0.04 -1.32 19.95
N TRP A 225 -0.10 -1.96 18.79
CA TRP A 225 1.07 -2.38 18.06
C TRP A 225 1.17 -1.67 16.72
N LEU A 226 2.36 -1.19 16.40
CA LEU A 226 2.74 -0.82 15.04
C LEU A 226 3.70 -1.87 14.51
N ILE A 227 3.40 -2.40 13.33
CA ILE A 227 4.25 -3.33 12.61
C ILE A 227 4.85 -2.59 11.42
N SER A 228 6.18 -2.61 11.28
CA SER A 228 6.85 -1.98 10.14
C SER A 228 7.86 -2.92 9.49
N THR A 229 7.98 -2.80 8.16
CA THR A 229 9.05 -3.44 7.39
C THR A 229 10.29 -2.57 7.36
N ASN A 230 11.46 -3.21 7.40
CA ASN A 230 12.75 -2.58 7.19
C ASN A 230 13.46 -3.37 6.10
N VAL A 231 13.66 -2.74 4.94
CA VAL A 231 14.16 -3.42 3.74
C VAL A 231 15.56 -3.99 3.93
N GLY A 232 16.35 -3.37 4.80
CA GLY A 232 17.70 -3.82 5.11
C GLY A 232 18.77 -3.10 4.31
N GLY A 233 19.90 -3.78 4.12
CA GLY A 233 21.02 -3.27 3.35
C GLY A 233 20.84 -3.36 1.84
N THR A 234 21.80 -2.78 1.12
CA THR A 234 21.97 -2.90 -0.33
C THR A 234 23.08 -3.90 -0.66
N GLY A 235 23.10 -4.39 -1.91
CA GLY A 235 24.14 -5.34 -2.35
C GLY A 235 23.88 -6.77 -1.90
N ALA A 236 24.92 -7.49 -1.48
CA ALA A 236 24.82 -8.91 -1.12
C ALA A 236 24.00 -9.19 0.14
N ASP A 237 24.03 -8.27 1.12
CA ASP A 237 23.23 -8.37 2.36
C ASP A 237 21.97 -7.52 2.29
N GLN A 238 20.97 -8.00 1.57
CA GLN A 238 19.63 -7.39 1.48
C GLN A 238 18.67 -7.97 2.53
N THR A 239 19.17 -8.57 3.59
CA THR A 239 18.32 -9.15 4.63
C THR A 239 17.67 -8.04 5.44
N GLY A 240 16.35 -7.99 5.35
CA GLY A 240 15.52 -7.06 6.11
C GLY A 240 14.82 -7.72 7.29
N SER A 241 14.07 -6.91 8.02
CA SER A 241 13.32 -7.31 9.20
C SER A 241 11.91 -6.74 9.21
N VAL A 242 11.07 -7.34 10.04
CA VAL A 242 9.80 -6.77 10.47
C VAL A 242 9.91 -6.47 11.96
N THR A 243 9.59 -5.24 12.33
CA THR A 243 9.60 -4.80 13.74
C THR A 243 8.18 -4.64 14.25
N VAL A 244 7.97 -4.98 15.52
CA VAL A 244 6.75 -4.69 16.26
C VAL A 244 7.09 -3.69 17.35
N THR A 245 6.42 -2.55 17.33
CA THR A 245 6.56 -1.47 18.31
C THR A 245 5.35 -1.42 19.24
N ASP A 246 5.57 -1.40 20.56
CA ASP A 246 4.50 -1.04 21.52
C ASP A 246 4.31 0.46 21.52
N LEU A 247 3.16 0.93 21.02
CA LEU A 247 2.88 2.36 20.84
C LEU A 247 2.62 3.09 22.16
N ARG A 248 2.28 2.38 23.24
CA ARG A 248 2.08 3.01 24.56
C ARG A 248 3.39 3.52 25.14
N THR A 249 4.47 2.80 24.91
CA THR A 249 5.82 3.16 25.41
C THR A 249 6.72 3.73 24.31
N LEU A 250 6.37 3.51 23.05
CA LEU A 250 7.19 3.74 21.86
C LEU A 250 8.52 3.01 21.96
N THR A 251 8.45 1.70 22.21
CA THR A 251 9.61 0.80 22.29
C THR A 251 9.46 -0.43 21.40
N LEU A 252 10.57 -1.00 20.94
CA LEU A 252 10.54 -2.25 20.19
C LEU A 252 10.09 -3.41 21.10
N ALA A 253 9.00 -4.08 20.74
CA ALA A 253 8.55 -5.31 21.37
C ALA A 253 9.27 -6.51 20.79
N SER A 254 9.48 -6.54 19.47
CA SER A 254 10.24 -7.58 18.79
C SER A 254 10.80 -7.13 17.45
N VAL A 255 11.85 -7.84 17.01
CA VAL A 255 12.44 -7.72 15.68
C VAL A 255 12.48 -9.12 15.09
N THR A 256 11.85 -9.33 13.94
CA THR A 256 11.81 -10.63 13.24
C THR A 256 12.58 -10.53 11.93
N ARG A 257 13.56 -11.39 11.73
CA ARG A 257 14.28 -11.48 10.45
C ARG A 257 13.30 -11.98 9.37
N ALA A 258 13.02 -11.16 8.36
CA ALA A 258 12.02 -11.48 7.36
C ALA A 258 12.59 -12.23 6.14
N GLY A 259 13.77 -11.88 5.70
CA GLY A 259 14.38 -12.32 4.45
C GLY A 259 14.80 -11.13 3.61
N LYS A 260 14.95 -11.34 2.30
CA LYS A 260 15.44 -10.27 1.41
C LYS A 260 14.33 -9.30 1.04
N THR A 261 14.59 -8.03 1.25
CA THR A 261 13.79 -6.88 0.76
C THR A 261 12.30 -7.01 1.13
N PRO A 262 11.93 -7.03 2.45
CA PRO A 262 10.53 -6.93 2.86
C PRO A 262 10.06 -5.48 2.63
N GLU A 263 9.03 -5.28 1.79
CA GLU A 263 8.56 -3.96 1.40
C GLU A 263 7.18 -3.64 1.98
N HIS A 264 6.18 -4.44 1.67
CA HIS A 264 4.81 -4.18 2.07
C HIS A 264 4.43 -5.02 3.29
N VAL A 265 3.71 -4.40 4.22
CA VAL A 265 3.12 -5.06 5.38
C VAL A 265 1.64 -4.76 5.45
N LEU A 266 0.83 -5.79 5.72
CA LEU A 266 -0.63 -5.74 5.74
C LEU A 266 -1.14 -6.44 6.99
N LEU A 267 -2.20 -5.89 7.58
CA LEU A 267 -3.00 -6.59 8.57
C LEU A 267 -4.20 -7.27 7.91
N SER A 268 -4.50 -8.50 8.29
CA SER A 268 -5.78 -9.12 7.96
C SER A 268 -6.94 -8.33 8.58
N PRO A 269 -8.15 -8.38 8.01
CA PRO A 269 -9.28 -7.60 8.52
C PRO A 269 -9.64 -7.86 9.97
N ASP A 270 -9.35 -9.06 10.48
CA ASP A 270 -9.53 -9.44 11.89
C ASP A 270 -8.39 -8.95 12.81
N GLY A 271 -7.34 -8.32 12.24
CA GLY A 271 -6.19 -7.80 12.96
C GLY A 271 -5.24 -8.87 13.55
N ARG A 272 -5.43 -10.16 13.25
CA ARG A 272 -4.67 -11.26 13.85
C ARG A 272 -3.45 -11.70 13.04
N HIS A 273 -3.54 -11.58 11.72
CA HIS A 273 -2.48 -12.01 10.82
C HIS A 273 -1.80 -10.81 10.16
N VAL A 274 -0.51 -10.93 10.00
CA VAL A 274 0.34 -9.94 9.34
C VAL A 274 0.94 -10.58 8.10
N ALA A 275 0.57 -10.09 6.92
CA ALA A 275 1.20 -10.51 5.67
C ALA A 275 2.34 -9.55 5.32
N VAL A 276 3.44 -10.09 4.84
CA VAL A 276 4.62 -9.34 4.40
C VAL A 276 4.98 -9.77 2.99
N VAL A 277 5.10 -8.78 2.10
CA VAL A 277 5.61 -8.97 0.74
C VAL A 277 7.11 -8.77 0.74
N LEU A 278 7.83 -9.71 0.17
CA LEU A 278 9.27 -9.62 -0.03
C LEU A 278 9.58 -9.67 -1.53
N ALA A 279 10.39 -8.72 -2.01
CA ALA A 279 10.95 -8.81 -3.37
C ALA A 279 11.91 -10.01 -3.50
N ASN A 280 12.49 -10.48 -2.40
CA ASN A 280 13.26 -11.73 -2.26
C ASN A 280 14.50 -11.81 -3.18
N GLY A 281 14.92 -10.70 -3.77
CA GLY A 281 16.00 -10.69 -4.75
C GLY A 281 15.60 -11.28 -6.11
N ALA A 282 14.30 -11.32 -6.42
CA ALA A 282 13.80 -11.72 -7.71
C ALA A 282 14.32 -10.81 -8.82
N ALA A 283 14.63 -11.40 -9.97
CA ALA A 283 15.05 -10.63 -11.15
C ALA A 283 13.95 -9.69 -11.61
N THR A 284 14.32 -8.54 -12.16
CA THR A 284 13.40 -7.56 -12.75
C THR A 284 13.40 -7.61 -14.27
N SER A 285 14.29 -8.39 -14.89
CA SER A 285 14.39 -8.58 -16.35
C SER A 285 14.21 -10.04 -16.71
N ARG A 286 13.46 -10.33 -17.77
CA ARG A 286 13.29 -11.67 -18.32
C ARG A 286 14.58 -12.25 -18.89
N THR A 287 15.56 -11.40 -19.22
CA THR A 287 16.88 -11.81 -19.71
C THR A 287 17.87 -12.16 -18.59
N ASP A 288 17.52 -11.89 -17.33
CA ASP A 288 18.33 -12.26 -16.18
C ASP A 288 18.31 -13.78 -15.97
N PRO A 289 19.47 -14.46 -15.88
CA PRO A 289 19.54 -15.91 -15.59
C PRO A 289 18.83 -16.33 -14.29
N ALA A 290 18.60 -15.41 -13.33
CA ALA A 290 17.86 -15.67 -12.11
C ALA A 290 16.34 -15.68 -12.28
N TRP A 291 15.81 -15.23 -13.44
CA TRP A 291 14.37 -15.13 -13.68
C TRP A 291 13.61 -16.41 -13.37
N ASN A 292 14.09 -17.55 -13.84
CA ASN A 292 13.41 -18.83 -13.62
C ASN A 292 13.74 -19.52 -12.28
N ARG A 293 14.49 -18.86 -11.38
CA ARG A 293 14.99 -19.47 -10.14
C ARG A 293 14.55 -18.76 -8.89
N VAL A 294 14.33 -17.45 -8.94
CA VAL A 294 14.02 -16.64 -7.76
C VAL A 294 12.83 -15.74 -8.08
N VAL A 295 11.79 -15.88 -7.32
CA VAL A 295 10.60 -15.04 -7.34
C VAL A 295 10.40 -14.35 -6.00
N GLY A 296 9.49 -13.38 -5.95
CA GLY A 296 9.05 -12.76 -4.72
C GLY A 296 8.40 -13.77 -3.77
N LEU A 297 8.20 -13.35 -2.53
CA LEU A 297 7.70 -14.23 -1.47
C LEU A 297 6.65 -13.49 -0.64
N PHE A 298 5.53 -14.15 -0.36
CA PHE A 298 4.67 -13.82 0.77
C PHE A 298 5.10 -14.59 2.01
N LYS A 299 5.05 -13.91 3.16
CA LYS A 299 5.05 -14.53 4.48
C LYS A 299 3.86 -14.04 5.28
N VAL A 300 3.15 -14.95 5.93
CA VAL A 300 2.05 -14.62 6.83
C VAL A 300 2.46 -15.03 8.24
N TYR A 301 2.27 -14.10 9.16
CA TYR A 301 2.58 -14.27 10.57
C TYR A 301 1.30 -14.12 11.39
N VAL A 302 1.22 -14.78 12.52
CA VAL A 302 0.29 -14.43 13.60
C VAL A 302 1.00 -13.50 14.58
N LEU A 303 0.28 -12.46 15.02
CA LEU A 303 0.77 -11.51 16.03
C LEU A 303 0.28 -11.93 17.42
N GLU A 304 1.21 -12.35 18.28
CA GLU A 304 0.92 -12.77 19.65
C GLU A 304 1.81 -12.00 20.63
N ASN A 305 1.19 -11.20 21.51
CA ASN A 305 1.89 -10.45 22.56
C ASN A 305 3.10 -9.63 22.05
N GLY A 306 2.94 -8.96 20.87
CA GLY A 306 3.99 -8.15 20.28
C GLY A 306 5.10 -8.96 19.58
N ARG A 307 4.88 -10.24 19.31
CA ARG A 307 5.81 -11.12 18.58
C ARG A 307 5.14 -11.69 17.33
N LEU A 308 5.91 -11.81 16.27
CA LEU A 308 5.48 -12.41 15.02
C LEU A 308 5.94 -13.86 14.95
N LYS A 309 4.99 -14.78 14.70
CA LYS A 309 5.26 -16.20 14.44
C LYS A 309 4.78 -16.53 13.04
N GLU A 310 5.70 -16.95 12.16
CA GLU A 310 5.36 -17.34 10.79
C GLU A 310 4.43 -18.56 10.80
N VAL A 311 3.32 -18.49 10.08
CA VAL A 311 2.32 -19.57 9.95
C VAL A 311 2.16 -20.05 8.52
N ALA A 312 2.44 -19.20 7.51
CA ALA A 312 2.38 -19.59 6.11
C ALA A 312 3.36 -18.79 5.26
N ARG A 313 3.73 -19.35 4.11
CA ARG A 313 4.46 -18.67 3.05
C ARG A 313 4.07 -19.21 1.69
N ALA A 314 4.28 -18.40 0.65
CA ALA A 314 4.11 -18.82 -0.73
C ALA A 314 5.03 -18.01 -1.64
N ASP A 315 5.57 -18.68 -2.66
CA ASP A 315 6.22 -17.98 -3.78
C ASP A 315 5.21 -17.14 -4.54
N THR A 316 5.62 -15.96 -4.99
CA THR A 316 4.74 -15.04 -5.70
C THR A 316 5.21 -14.83 -7.14
N CYS A 317 5.79 -13.70 -7.48
CA CYS A 317 6.11 -13.28 -8.82
C CYS A 317 7.33 -12.36 -8.84
N HIS A 318 7.70 -11.83 -10.01
CA HIS A 318 8.83 -10.92 -10.12
C HIS A 318 8.38 -9.49 -9.84
N TRP A 319 9.25 -8.79 -9.12
CA TRP A 319 8.98 -7.45 -8.63
C TRP A 319 7.61 -7.38 -7.94
N ALA A 320 7.44 -8.22 -6.91
CA ALA A 320 6.28 -8.23 -6.05
C ALA A 320 6.13 -6.88 -5.34
N GLN A 321 4.98 -6.21 -5.52
CA GLN A 321 4.72 -4.86 -5.00
C GLN A 321 3.50 -4.85 -4.06
N GLY A 322 2.49 -4.05 -4.33
CA GLY A 322 1.31 -3.92 -3.51
C GLY A 322 0.54 -5.23 -3.33
N ALA A 323 -0.08 -5.36 -2.17
CA ALA A 323 -0.93 -6.49 -1.84
C ALA A 323 -2.16 -6.04 -1.05
N ALA A 324 -3.21 -6.85 -1.04
CA ALA A 324 -4.44 -6.56 -0.30
C ALA A 324 -5.12 -7.85 0.18
N TRP A 325 -5.75 -7.80 1.35
CA TRP A 325 -6.69 -8.80 1.80
C TRP A 325 -8.09 -8.49 1.29
N ASN A 326 -8.90 -9.54 1.04
CA ASN A 326 -10.35 -9.35 0.97
C ASN A 326 -10.95 -9.16 2.38
N ALA A 327 -12.19 -8.70 2.47
CA ALA A 327 -12.83 -8.30 3.72
C ALA A 327 -12.96 -9.43 4.75
N ASN A 328 -13.03 -10.67 4.33
CA ASN A 328 -13.12 -11.83 5.24
C ASN A 328 -11.77 -12.48 5.56
N GLY A 329 -10.65 -11.96 4.99
CA GLY A 329 -9.30 -12.47 5.27
C GLY A 329 -8.99 -13.85 4.68
N THR A 330 -9.78 -14.35 3.73
CA THR A 330 -9.59 -15.67 3.11
C THR A 330 -8.85 -15.61 1.78
N LEU A 331 -8.75 -14.42 1.19
CA LEU A 331 -7.99 -14.18 -0.03
C LEU A 331 -6.96 -13.09 0.19
N LEU A 332 -5.76 -13.32 -0.32
CA LEU A 332 -4.67 -12.37 -0.36
C LEU A 332 -4.24 -12.17 -1.81
N PHE A 333 -4.19 -10.91 -2.24
CA PHE A 333 -3.84 -10.53 -3.60
C PHE A 333 -2.45 -9.92 -3.65
N GLN A 334 -1.71 -10.21 -4.72
CA GLN A 334 -0.36 -9.69 -4.97
C GLN A 334 -0.27 -9.05 -6.34
N GLN A 335 0.24 -7.84 -6.40
CA GLN A 335 0.62 -7.19 -7.64
C GLN A 335 2.02 -7.63 -8.09
N CYS A 336 2.10 -8.04 -9.34
CA CYS A 336 3.28 -8.56 -10.03
C CYS A 336 3.72 -7.52 -11.08
N ALA A 337 4.60 -6.62 -10.69
CA ALA A 337 4.94 -5.49 -11.56
C ALA A 337 5.66 -5.93 -12.84
N ALA A 338 6.53 -6.92 -12.78
CA ALA A 338 7.26 -7.40 -13.96
C ALA A 338 6.34 -8.14 -14.95
N GLU A 339 5.40 -8.96 -14.45
CA GLU A 339 4.43 -9.67 -15.26
C GLU A 339 3.26 -8.80 -15.73
N ARG A 340 3.03 -7.65 -15.07
CA ARG A 340 1.87 -6.76 -15.26
C ARG A 340 0.55 -7.45 -14.92
N GLU A 341 0.49 -8.12 -13.77
CA GLU A 341 -0.71 -8.83 -13.36
C GLU A 341 -0.97 -8.73 -11.84
N LEU A 342 -2.20 -9.04 -11.44
CA LEU A 342 -2.58 -9.34 -10.07
C LEU A 342 -2.83 -10.83 -9.96
N ILE A 343 -2.28 -11.43 -8.92
CA ILE A 343 -2.48 -12.85 -8.61
C ILE A 343 -3.13 -13.01 -7.23
N GLY A 344 -3.88 -14.10 -7.04
CA GLY A 344 -4.57 -14.37 -5.78
C GLY A 344 -4.11 -15.63 -5.08
N PHE A 345 -4.25 -15.63 -3.77
CA PHE A 345 -3.93 -16.76 -2.88
C PHE A 345 -5.09 -17.00 -1.93
N ARG A 346 -5.40 -18.28 -1.66
CA ARG A 346 -6.33 -18.68 -0.60
C ARG A 346 -5.57 -18.87 0.70
N PHE A 347 -6.13 -18.32 1.77
CA PHE A 347 -5.60 -18.46 3.12
C PHE A 347 -6.67 -19.02 4.05
N ASP A 348 -6.31 -20.06 4.80
CA ASP A 348 -7.20 -20.77 5.74
C ASP A 348 -6.81 -20.58 7.22
N GLY A 349 -5.91 -19.64 7.50
CA GLY A 349 -5.35 -19.39 8.84
C GLY A 349 -4.02 -20.13 9.08
N LYS A 350 -3.64 -21.09 8.24
CA LYS A 350 -2.42 -21.91 8.40
C LYS A 350 -1.65 -22.12 7.10
N THR A 351 -2.34 -22.12 5.98
CA THR A 351 -1.73 -22.35 4.67
C THR A 351 -2.06 -21.20 3.72
N LEU A 352 -1.15 -20.91 2.82
CA LEU A 352 -1.29 -19.92 1.76
C LEU A 352 -1.06 -20.60 0.42
N VAL A 353 -2.11 -20.73 -0.39
CA VAL A 353 -2.08 -21.51 -1.64
C VAL A 353 -2.47 -20.63 -2.81
N ARG A 354 -1.66 -20.61 -3.87
CA ARG A 354 -1.95 -19.90 -5.12
C ARG A 354 -3.27 -20.36 -5.72
N ASP A 355 -4.21 -19.43 -5.92
CA ASP A 355 -5.44 -19.66 -6.68
C ASP A 355 -5.21 -19.26 -8.14
N LYS A 356 -4.99 -20.24 -9.00
CA LYS A 356 -4.70 -20.01 -10.43
C LYS A 356 -5.85 -19.38 -11.20
N ALA A 357 -7.10 -19.47 -10.71
CA ALA A 357 -8.25 -18.81 -11.29
C ALA A 357 -8.22 -17.27 -11.10
N ILE A 358 -7.41 -16.79 -10.15
CA ILE A 358 -7.23 -15.35 -9.89
C ILE A 358 -5.90 -14.92 -10.51
N THR A 359 -5.95 -14.57 -11.80
CA THR A 359 -4.86 -13.93 -12.54
C THR A 359 -5.47 -12.86 -13.44
N LEU A 360 -5.23 -11.59 -13.09
CA LEU A 360 -5.81 -10.44 -13.78
C LEU A 360 -4.70 -9.61 -14.44
N PRO A 361 -4.66 -9.53 -15.78
CA PRO A 361 -3.65 -8.75 -16.48
C PRO A 361 -3.95 -7.25 -16.43
N PHE A 362 -2.88 -6.45 -16.40
CA PHE A 362 -2.90 -5.01 -16.55
C PHE A 362 -2.08 -4.56 -17.75
N ALA A 363 -2.48 -3.47 -18.40
CA ALA A 363 -1.69 -2.87 -19.47
C ALA A 363 -0.41 -2.21 -18.91
N ALA A 364 -0.55 -1.45 -17.82
CA ALA A 364 0.53 -0.79 -17.09
C ALA A 364 0.96 -1.63 -15.87
N ARG A 365 2.12 -1.32 -15.27
CA ARG A 365 2.68 -2.09 -14.15
C ARG A 365 1.96 -1.77 -12.84
N PRO A 366 1.34 -2.74 -12.19
CA PRO A 366 0.68 -2.52 -10.90
C PRO A 366 1.74 -2.33 -9.80
N GLY A 367 1.62 -1.23 -9.02
CA GLY A 367 2.59 -0.87 -7.99
C GLY A 367 2.00 -0.78 -6.58
N ALA A 368 0.74 -0.36 -6.46
CA ALA A 368 0.05 -0.25 -5.18
C ALA A 368 -1.41 -0.67 -5.30
N ILE A 369 -1.94 -1.29 -4.26
CA ILE A 369 -3.35 -1.68 -4.16
C ILE A 369 -3.84 -1.52 -2.73
N ALA A 370 -5.07 -1.02 -2.56
CA ALA A 370 -5.72 -0.95 -1.27
C ALA A 370 -7.21 -1.27 -1.36
N THR A 371 -7.76 -1.72 -0.25
CA THR A 371 -9.21 -1.83 0.02
C THR A 371 -9.59 -0.85 1.12
N ALA A 372 -10.88 -0.70 1.39
CA ALA A 372 -11.37 0.09 2.52
C ALA A 372 -10.94 -0.45 3.90
N HIS A 373 -10.37 -1.65 3.94
CA HIS A 373 -9.90 -2.34 5.16
C HIS A 373 -8.38 -2.38 5.28
N SER A 374 -7.64 -1.87 4.28
CA SER A 374 -6.17 -1.99 4.23
C SER A 374 -5.45 -1.24 5.34
N ARG A 375 -6.11 -0.22 5.95
CA ARG A 375 -5.53 0.62 7.01
C ARG A 375 -6.58 1.18 7.96
#